data_94c89fee36c93c8e0f330d9f690f7e52
#
_entry.id   94c89fee36c93c8e0f330d9f690f7e52
#
_cell.length_a   1.000
_cell.length_b   1.000
_cell.length_c   1.000
_cell.angle_alpha   90.00
_cell.angle_beta   90.00
_cell.angle_gamma   90.00
#
_symmetry.space_group_name_H-M   'P 1'
#
loop_
_entity.id
_entity.type
_entity.pdbx_description
1 polymer ?
#
loop_
_entity_poly.entity_id
_entity_poly.type
_entity_poly.pdbx_seq_one_letter_code
_entity_poly.pdbx_strand_id
1 'polypeptide(L)'
;NDGIVLSGVVSSAAALDRALDLAQRYAPERVSNLMSVGGTHQVMLQIRFAEMQRSVRKTLSANLAVRGSFSGNDVGTVGGTGALTSPGAIGGIFEGNGAASGNPAEGALTLGFSSGALEFAVLLEALESKGVVRTLAEPNLTALSGQEARFLAGGEFPIPVVDQDGIGIEYKPFGVEMNFTPTVVDGSTINLVINAAVSGIDPTNGLTANGFTVSAFSRREVTTTVEMRDGESFAIAGLLQDDFRDLNGQVPWLGDIPVLGALFRSAEYERDQSELVIIVTPHLVTPTRGEALALPTDRVRAPSESELFLFGRVQGGGGPSGAAGEVARQDFASPYGYVME
;
A
#
# COMPACT_ATOMS: atom_id res chain seq x y z
N ASN A 1 -29.05 -58.90 20.67
CA ASN A 1 -27.96 -58.00 20.35
C ASN A 1 -28.49 -56.81 19.51
N ASP A 2 -29.18 -55.87 20.17
CA ASP A 2 -29.83 -54.74 19.49
C ASP A 2 -28.93 -53.49 19.61
N GLY A 3 -27.91 -53.41 18.83
CA GLY A 3 -27.07 -52.24 18.69
C GLY A 3 -27.34 -51.54 17.35
N ILE A 4 -27.20 -50.20 17.32
CA ILE A 4 -27.28 -49.41 16.08
C ILE A 4 -25.87 -49.27 15.52
N VAL A 5 -25.68 -49.64 14.27
CA VAL A 5 -24.43 -49.41 13.51
C VAL A 5 -24.69 -48.31 12.51
N LEU A 6 -23.99 -47.19 12.65
CA LEU A 6 -24.00 -46.09 11.68
C LEU A 6 -22.83 -46.28 10.72
N SER A 7 -23.13 -46.45 9.44
CA SER A 7 -22.12 -46.62 8.39
C SER A 7 -22.43 -45.75 7.18
N GLY A 8 -21.41 -45.29 6.48
CA GLY A 8 -21.54 -44.49 5.30
C GLY A 8 -20.63 -43.26 5.33
N VAL A 9 -20.77 -42.37 4.34
CA VAL A 9 -20.00 -41.14 4.19
C VAL A 9 -20.96 -39.98 4.49
N VAL A 10 -20.55 -39.10 5.43
CA VAL A 10 -21.27 -37.88 5.78
C VAL A 10 -20.55 -36.66 5.25
N SER A 11 -21.28 -35.61 4.92
CA SER A 11 -20.72 -34.40 4.28
C SER A 11 -19.91 -33.46 5.21
N SER A 12 -20.09 -33.60 6.54
CA SER A 12 -19.38 -32.78 7.52
C SER A 12 -19.28 -33.45 8.88
N ALA A 13 -18.30 -32.99 9.70
CA ALA A 13 -18.18 -33.43 11.10
C ALA A 13 -19.45 -33.10 11.92
N ALA A 14 -20.04 -31.93 11.68
CA ALA A 14 -21.28 -31.53 12.34
C ALA A 14 -22.47 -32.43 11.98
N ALA A 15 -22.51 -32.99 10.78
CA ALA A 15 -23.52 -33.99 10.39
C ALA A 15 -23.27 -35.33 11.06
N LEU A 16 -22.01 -35.74 11.23
CA LEU A 16 -21.59 -36.93 11.95
C LEU A 16 -22.01 -36.84 13.42
N ASP A 17 -21.70 -35.73 14.11
CA ASP A 17 -22.03 -35.52 15.52
C ASP A 17 -23.57 -35.53 15.74
N ARG A 18 -24.34 -34.89 14.85
CA ARG A 18 -25.81 -34.89 14.89
C ARG A 18 -26.37 -36.28 14.70
N ALA A 19 -25.82 -37.09 13.79
CA ALA A 19 -26.25 -38.45 13.57
C ALA A 19 -25.92 -39.33 14.78
N LEU A 20 -24.78 -39.15 15.41
CA LEU A 20 -24.38 -39.82 16.65
C LEU A 20 -25.31 -39.47 17.82
N ASP A 21 -25.59 -38.18 18.06
CA ASP A 21 -26.50 -37.72 19.10
C ASP A 21 -27.89 -38.28 18.94
N LEU A 22 -28.39 -38.28 17.69
CA LEU A 22 -29.70 -38.91 17.39
C LEU A 22 -29.72 -40.40 17.66
N ALA A 23 -28.67 -41.12 17.23
CA ALA A 23 -28.59 -42.58 17.46
C ALA A 23 -28.44 -42.93 18.95
N GLN A 24 -27.70 -42.15 19.72
CA GLN A 24 -27.54 -42.32 21.17
C GLN A 24 -28.86 -42.13 21.94
N ARG A 25 -29.77 -41.30 21.45
CA ARG A 25 -31.12 -41.14 22.04
C ARG A 25 -31.98 -42.39 21.91
N TYR A 26 -31.76 -43.19 20.84
CA TYR A 26 -32.52 -44.43 20.62
C TYR A 26 -31.86 -45.66 21.23
N ALA A 27 -30.53 -45.72 21.27
CA ALA A 27 -29.77 -46.84 21.83
C ALA A 27 -28.59 -46.34 22.66
N PRO A 28 -28.82 -45.89 23.92
CA PRO A 28 -27.76 -45.42 24.80
C PRO A 28 -26.68 -46.50 24.98
N GLU A 29 -25.41 -46.14 24.80
CA GLU A 29 -24.23 -47.01 24.93
C GLU A 29 -24.13 -48.21 23.95
N ARG A 30 -25.00 -48.29 22.93
CA ARG A 30 -25.01 -49.37 21.93
C ARG A 30 -24.89 -48.86 20.49
N VAL A 31 -24.30 -47.70 20.30
CA VAL A 31 -24.06 -47.13 18.96
C VAL A 31 -22.62 -47.38 18.53
N SER A 32 -22.47 -48.09 17.41
CA SER A 32 -21.17 -48.27 16.77
C SER A 32 -21.05 -47.31 15.58
N ASN A 33 -20.05 -46.45 15.59
CA ASN A 33 -19.81 -45.49 14.52
C ASN A 33 -18.77 -46.04 13.52
N LEU A 34 -19.23 -46.32 12.31
CA LEU A 34 -18.44 -46.66 11.12
C LEU A 34 -18.59 -45.60 10.01
N MET A 35 -19.10 -44.40 10.36
CA MET A 35 -19.21 -43.32 9.40
C MET A 35 -17.87 -42.69 9.19
N SER A 36 -17.58 -42.34 7.96
CA SER A 36 -16.46 -41.50 7.58
C SER A 36 -16.94 -40.13 7.06
N VAL A 37 -16.23 -39.08 7.40
CA VAL A 37 -16.48 -37.77 6.78
C VAL A 37 -15.92 -37.82 5.38
N GLY A 38 -16.78 -37.74 4.38
CA GLY A 38 -16.39 -37.79 2.97
C GLY A 38 -15.88 -36.44 2.52
N GLY A 39 -14.67 -36.50 1.92
CA GLY A 39 -14.05 -35.36 1.27
C GLY A 39 -13.56 -34.30 2.26
N THR A 40 -12.27 -34.22 2.46
CA THR A 40 -11.69 -33.04 3.08
C THR A 40 -11.88 -31.86 2.11
N HIS A 41 -12.86 -31.02 2.40
CA HIS A 41 -13.05 -29.80 1.63
C HIS A 41 -11.81 -28.91 1.81
N GLN A 42 -11.23 -28.50 0.69
CA GLN A 42 -10.16 -27.50 0.67
C GLN A 42 -10.76 -26.16 0.27
N VAL A 43 -10.39 -25.15 1.00
CA VAL A 43 -10.82 -23.76 0.76
C VAL A 43 -9.60 -22.94 0.40
N MET A 44 -9.63 -22.36 -0.78
CA MET A 44 -8.68 -21.31 -1.18
C MET A 44 -9.29 -19.97 -0.80
N LEU A 45 -8.57 -19.20 -0.01
CA LEU A 45 -8.93 -17.83 0.33
C LEU A 45 -8.08 -16.87 -0.50
N GLN A 46 -8.75 -16.00 -1.24
CA GLN A 46 -8.14 -14.87 -1.90
C GLN A 46 -8.49 -13.60 -1.12
N ILE A 47 -7.47 -12.82 -0.78
CA ILE A 47 -7.64 -11.50 -0.18
C ILE A 47 -7.10 -10.44 -1.13
N ARG A 48 -7.81 -9.31 -1.25
CA ARG A 48 -7.39 -8.17 -2.06
C ARG A 48 -7.29 -6.94 -1.17
N PHE A 49 -6.06 -6.45 -0.97
CA PHE A 49 -5.78 -5.16 -0.35
C PHE A 49 -5.61 -4.14 -1.46
N ALA A 50 -6.52 -3.22 -1.59
CA ALA A 50 -6.43 -2.11 -2.53
C ALA A 50 -6.36 -0.79 -1.77
N GLU A 51 -5.26 -0.06 -1.93
CA GLU A 51 -5.06 1.25 -1.33
C GLU A 51 -4.73 2.26 -2.42
N MET A 52 -5.34 3.42 -2.33
CA MET A 52 -5.04 4.56 -3.19
C MET A 52 -4.81 5.79 -2.33
N GLN A 53 -3.67 6.41 -2.51
CA GLN A 53 -3.32 7.67 -1.86
C GLN A 53 -3.23 8.77 -2.91
N ARG A 54 -3.82 9.91 -2.62
CA ARG A 54 -3.74 11.12 -3.45
C ARG A 54 -3.22 12.26 -2.60
N SER A 55 -2.21 12.94 -3.08
CA SER A 55 -1.71 14.15 -2.48
C SER A 55 -1.84 15.32 -3.45
N VAL A 56 -2.34 16.44 -2.97
CA VAL A 56 -2.39 17.69 -3.72
C VAL A 56 -1.81 18.78 -2.84
N ARG A 57 -0.72 19.39 -3.32
CA ARG A 57 -0.11 20.53 -2.65
C ARG A 57 -0.08 21.72 -3.59
N LYS A 58 -0.55 22.87 -3.13
CA LYS A 58 -0.49 24.14 -3.83
C LYS A 58 0.12 25.18 -2.91
N THR A 59 1.20 25.82 -3.37
CA THR A 59 1.86 26.91 -2.66
C THR A 59 1.86 28.13 -3.54
N LEU A 60 1.47 29.25 -2.96
CA LEU A 60 1.58 30.55 -3.60
C LEU A 60 2.24 31.50 -2.59
N SER A 61 3.35 32.08 -2.97
CA SER A 61 4.02 33.11 -2.17
C SER A 61 4.46 34.28 -3.02
N ALA A 62 4.53 35.44 -2.39
CA ALA A 62 5.00 36.66 -3.03
C ALA A 62 6.01 37.38 -2.14
N ASN A 63 7.10 37.83 -2.74
CA ASN A 63 8.15 38.62 -2.09
C ASN A 63 8.37 39.90 -2.86
N LEU A 64 8.49 41.00 -2.14
CA LEU A 64 8.85 42.32 -2.68
C LEU A 64 10.23 42.70 -2.19
N ALA A 65 11.11 43.03 -3.10
CA ALA A 65 12.42 43.59 -2.80
C ALA A 65 12.50 45.01 -3.34
N VAL A 66 13.04 45.91 -2.53
CA VAL A 66 13.31 47.31 -2.91
C VAL A 66 14.77 47.59 -2.61
N ARG A 67 15.49 48.08 -3.62
CA ARG A 67 16.90 48.54 -3.50
C ARG A 67 16.99 49.98 -3.94
N GLY A 68 17.70 50.78 -3.18
CA GLY A 68 17.99 52.16 -3.54
C GLY A 68 19.48 52.45 -3.36
N SER A 69 20.08 53.21 -4.31
CA SER A 69 21.43 53.73 -4.16
C SER A 69 21.35 55.19 -3.76
N PHE A 70 21.83 55.49 -2.55
CA PHE A 70 21.85 56.85 -2.01
C PHE A 70 23.25 57.25 -1.60
N SER A 71 23.81 58.25 -2.25
CA SER A 71 25.12 58.79 -1.91
C SER A 71 26.28 57.76 -1.91
N GLY A 72 26.22 56.78 -2.85
CA GLY A 72 27.25 55.75 -2.97
C GLY A 72 27.05 54.54 -2.04
N ASN A 73 26.01 54.53 -1.24
CA ASN A 73 25.63 53.37 -0.42
C ASN A 73 24.34 52.76 -0.95
N ASP A 74 24.37 51.45 -1.14
CA ASP A 74 23.18 50.70 -1.50
C ASP A 74 22.37 50.31 -0.23
N VAL A 75 21.12 50.72 -0.22
CA VAL A 75 20.17 50.39 0.85
C VAL A 75 19.02 49.60 0.25
N GLY A 76 18.73 48.43 0.80
CA GLY A 76 17.65 47.59 0.31
C GLY A 76 16.86 46.96 1.46
N THR A 77 15.60 46.69 1.18
CA THR A 77 14.74 45.93 2.08
C THR A 77 13.98 44.86 1.31
N VAL A 78 13.73 43.74 1.97
CA VAL A 78 12.90 42.65 1.46
C VAL A 78 11.73 42.47 2.42
N GLY A 79 10.56 42.42 1.88
CA GLY A 79 9.36 42.11 2.61
C GLY A 79 8.50 41.15 1.81
N GLY A 80 7.94 40.14 2.48
CA GLY A 80 7.07 39.15 1.83
C GLY A 80 6.77 37.98 2.74
N THR A 81 6.05 37.04 2.20
CA THR A 81 5.58 35.83 2.88
C THR A 81 6.27 34.56 2.39
N GLY A 82 7.19 34.66 1.41
CA GLY A 82 7.92 33.54 0.83
C GLY A 82 9.33 33.34 1.39
N ALA A 83 10.15 32.57 0.66
CA ALA A 83 11.47 32.10 1.08
C ALA A 83 12.55 33.19 1.21
N LEU A 84 12.33 34.42 0.71
CA LEU A 84 13.28 35.51 0.75
C LEU A 84 13.23 36.31 2.07
N THR A 85 13.65 35.69 3.14
CA THR A 85 13.67 36.35 4.46
C THR A 85 15.08 36.88 4.84
N SER A 86 16.09 36.64 4.03
CA SER A 86 17.47 37.04 4.33
C SER A 86 17.91 38.28 3.55
N PRO A 87 18.56 39.29 4.18
CA PRO A 87 19.09 40.45 3.49
C PRO A 87 20.07 40.15 2.36
N GLY A 88 20.75 39.00 2.39
CA GLY A 88 21.65 38.57 1.32
C GLY A 88 20.95 38.06 0.04
N ALA A 89 19.64 37.77 0.09
CA ALA A 89 18.87 37.33 -1.06
C ALA A 89 18.53 38.48 -2.04
N ILE A 90 18.66 39.71 -1.61
CA ILE A 90 18.37 40.90 -2.43
C ILE A 90 19.26 40.97 -3.68
N GLY A 91 20.56 40.66 -3.54
CA GLY A 91 21.50 40.67 -4.67
C GLY A 91 21.11 39.72 -5.78
N GLY A 92 20.65 38.52 -5.45
CA GLY A 92 20.29 37.52 -6.43
C GLY A 92 19.04 37.85 -7.27
N ILE A 93 18.12 38.66 -6.74
CA ILE A 93 16.92 39.10 -7.48
C ILE A 93 17.27 40.12 -8.52
N PHE A 94 18.14 41.10 -8.17
CA PHE A 94 18.52 42.21 -9.06
C PHE A 94 19.58 41.81 -10.11
N GLU A 95 20.42 40.82 -9.82
CA GLU A 95 21.45 40.33 -10.75
C GLU A 95 20.87 39.34 -11.80
N GLY A 96 19.58 39.14 -11.86
CA GLY A 96 18.93 38.21 -12.81
C GLY A 96 19.23 36.75 -12.54
N ASN A 97 19.92 36.47 -11.47
CA ASN A 97 20.28 35.13 -11.04
C ASN A 97 19.23 34.63 -10.04
N GLY A 98 17.96 34.79 -10.32
CA GLY A 98 16.71 34.50 -9.59
C GLY A 98 16.70 33.41 -8.51
N ALA A 99 17.87 33.05 -8.05
CA ALA A 99 18.12 32.05 -7.03
C ALA A 99 18.53 32.72 -5.72
N ALA A 100 17.59 33.06 -4.91
CA ALA A 100 17.81 32.96 -3.49
C ALA A 100 18.25 31.52 -3.19
N SER A 101 19.51 31.36 -2.89
CA SER A 101 20.20 30.17 -2.38
C SER A 101 19.44 28.86 -2.45
N GLY A 102 19.75 28.04 -3.45
CA GLY A 102 19.38 26.63 -3.52
C GLY A 102 18.18 26.40 -4.40
N ASN A 103 18.39 25.77 -5.52
CA ASN A 103 17.46 25.29 -6.53
C ASN A 103 16.45 26.34 -7.03
N PRO A 104 16.45 26.68 -8.33
CA PRO A 104 15.37 27.47 -8.88
C PRO A 104 14.07 26.71 -8.61
N ALA A 105 13.22 27.29 -7.76
CA ALA A 105 11.90 26.71 -7.51
C ALA A 105 11.16 26.69 -8.85
N GLU A 106 10.77 25.50 -9.29
CA GLU A 106 9.90 25.37 -10.45
C GLU A 106 8.65 26.22 -10.17
N GLY A 107 8.29 27.13 -11.10
CA GLY A 107 7.15 28.02 -10.93
C GLY A 107 7.44 29.40 -10.32
N ALA A 108 8.68 29.86 -10.32
CA ALA A 108 9.04 31.22 -9.88
C ALA A 108 9.04 32.21 -11.05
N LEU A 109 8.45 33.40 -10.83
CA LEU A 109 8.47 34.53 -11.74
C LEU A 109 9.00 35.75 -11.03
N THR A 110 10.11 36.31 -11.54
CA THR A 110 10.68 37.57 -11.06
C THR A 110 10.39 38.72 -12.01
N LEU A 111 9.83 39.79 -11.49
CA LEU A 111 9.55 41.01 -12.22
C LEU A 111 10.38 42.14 -11.58
N GLY A 112 11.28 42.73 -12.33
CA GLY A 112 12.12 43.84 -11.90
C GLY A 112 11.76 45.16 -12.61
N PHE A 113 11.71 46.25 -11.86
CA PHE A 113 11.49 47.61 -12.38
C PHE A 113 12.55 48.53 -11.80
N SER A 114 13.14 49.36 -12.63
CA SER A 114 14.09 50.39 -12.18
C SER A 114 13.56 51.78 -12.52
N SER A 115 13.63 52.70 -11.58
CA SER A 115 13.27 54.11 -11.76
C SER A 115 14.31 55.00 -11.08
N GLY A 116 15.27 55.47 -11.85
CA GLY A 116 16.36 56.31 -11.33
C GLY A 116 17.26 55.57 -10.34
N ALA A 117 17.29 56.04 -9.09
CA ALA A 117 18.11 55.45 -8.03
C ALA A 117 17.36 54.32 -7.25
N LEU A 118 16.15 54.00 -7.65
CA LEU A 118 15.35 52.97 -6.98
C LEU A 118 15.09 51.80 -7.93
N GLU A 119 15.32 50.60 -7.43
CA GLU A 119 15.03 49.34 -8.09
C GLU A 119 13.97 48.56 -7.27
N PHE A 120 12.98 48.04 -7.96
CA PHE A 120 11.94 47.21 -7.36
C PHE A 120 11.96 45.85 -8.04
N ALA A 121 11.86 44.81 -7.24
CA ALA A 121 11.66 43.45 -7.76
C ALA A 121 10.55 42.72 -6.99
N VAL A 122 9.71 42.02 -7.73
CA VAL A 122 8.66 41.16 -7.18
C VAL A 122 9.00 39.75 -7.60
N LEU A 123 9.13 38.87 -6.65
CA LEU A 123 9.25 37.43 -6.87
C LEU A 123 7.92 36.77 -6.50
N LEU A 124 7.29 36.15 -7.50
CA LEU A 124 6.10 35.31 -7.35
C LEU A 124 6.51 33.87 -7.47
N GLU A 125 6.18 33.06 -6.49
CA GLU A 125 6.40 31.62 -6.48
C GLU A 125 5.04 30.93 -6.45
N ALA A 126 4.74 30.13 -7.47
CA ALA A 126 3.52 29.35 -7.56
C ALA A 126 3.87 27.91 -7.93
N LEU A 127 3.60 26.98 -7.07
CA LEU A 127 3.85 25.56 -7.29
C LEU A 127 2.57 24.76 -7.04
N GLU A 128 2.21 23.91 -8.00
CA GLU A 128 1.19 22.89 -7.82
C GLU A 128 1.80 21.50 -8.04
N SER A 129 1.71 20.64 -7.04
CA SER A 129 2.14 19.26 -7.10
C SER A 129 0.95 18.33 -6.86
N LYS A 130 0.84 17.30 -7.70
CA LYS A 130 -0.19 16.25 -7.57
C LYS A 130 0.49 14.90 -7.60
N GLY A 131 0.23 14.09 -6.60
CA GLY A 131 0.70 12.73 -6.50
C GLY A 131 -0.45 11.74 -6.40
N VAL A 132 -0.31 10.59 -7.07
CA VAL A 132 -1.21 9.45 -6.90
C VAL A 132 -0.36 8.21 -6.73
N VAL A 133 -0.55 7.51 -5.61
CA VAL A 133 0.09 6.23 -5.32
C VAL A 133 -1.00 5.18 -5.22
N ARG A 134 -0.82 4.07 -5.90
CA ARG A 134 -1.73 2.91 -5.85
C ARG A 134 -0.95 1.69 -5.39
N THR A 135 -1.44 1.05 -4.35
CA THR A 135 -0.89 -0.21 -3.83
C THR A 135 -1.95 -1.29 -3.94
N LEU A 136 -1.55 -2.43 -4.48
CA LEU A 136 -2.40 -3.61 -4.61
C LEU A 136 -1.61 -4.83 -4.14
N ALA A 137 -2.20 -5.61 -3.22
CA ALA A 137 -1.66 -6.90 -2.80
C ALA A 137 -2.80 -7.94 -2.84
N GLU A 138 -2.54 -9.07 -3.48
CA GLU A 138 -3.52 -10.14 -3.66
C GLU A 138 -2.94 -11.50 -3.21
N PRO A 139 -2.78 -11.73 -1.89
CA PRO A 139 -2.38 -13.04 -1.40
C PRO A 139 -3.50 -14.05 -1.57
N ASN A 140 -3.13 -15.28 -1.90
CA ASN A 140 -4.02 -16.43 -1.89
C ASN A 140 -3.35 -17.60 -1.17
N LEU A 141 -4.15 -18.39 -0.48
CA LEU A 141 -3.67 -19.54 0.28
C LEU A 141 -4.80 -20.57 0.39
N THR A 142 -4.42 -21.84 0.34
CA THR A 142 -5.38 -22.96 0.46
C THR A 142 -5.18 -23.68 1.78
N ALA A 143 -6.28 -23.98 2.46
CA ALA A 143 -6.32 -24.73 3.70
C ALA A 143 -7.39 -25.82 3.67
N LEU A 144 -7.21 -26.84 4.49
CA LEU A 144 -8.26 -27.82 4.78
C LEU A 144 -9.32 -27.21 5.70
N SER A 145 -10.56 -27.60 5.53
CA SER A 145 -11.64 -27.22 6.46
C SER A 145 -11.29 -27.58 7.90
N GLY A 146 -11.36 -26.58 8.80
CA GLY A 146 -11.02 -26.70 10.21
C GLY A 146 -9.52 -26.60 10.54
N GLN A 147 -8.65 -26.40 9.55
CA GLN A 147 -7.20 -26.25 9.77
C GLN A 147 -6.74 -24.83 9.53
N GLU A 148 -5.88 -24.35 10.41
CA GLU A 148 -5.23 -23.05 10.26
C GLU A 148 -4.12 -23.11 9.22
N ALA A 149 -4.09 -22.12 8.34
CA ALA A 149 -3.02 -21.95 7.37
C ALA A 149 -2.43 -20.54 7.49
N ARG A 150 -1.10 -20.44 7.32
CA ARG A 150 -0.34 -19.21 7.42
C ARG A 150 0.50 -19.00 6.17
N PHE A 151 0.57 -17.76 5.73
CA PHE A 151 1.38 -17.32 4.61
C PHE A 151 2.05 -15.99 4.97
N LEU A 152 3.35 -15.89 4.68
CA LEU A 152 4.12 -14.65 4.81
C LEU A 152 4.97 -14.47 3.55
N ALA A 153 4.75 -13.38 2.83
CA ALA A 153 5.58 -12.97 1.72
C ALA A 153 6.18 -11.60 2.03
N GLY A 154 7.47 -11.57 2.34
CA GLY A 154 8.16 -10.35 2.77
C GLY A 154 9.60 -10.62 3.17
N GLY A 155 10.09 -9.89 4.14
CA GLY A 155 11.42 -10.01 4.71
C GLY A 155 11.40 -9.78 6.22
N GLU A 156 12.58 -9.69 6.79
CA GLU A 156 12.79 -9.38 8.19
C GLU A 156 13.64 -8.12 8.33
N PHE A 157 13.23 -7.22 9.20
CA PHE A 157 13.95 -5.98 9.48
C PHE A 157 14.67 -6.09 10.82
N PRO A 158 16.00 -5.87 10.87
CA PRO A 158 16.76 -5.91 12.10
C PRO A 158 16.52 -4.65 12.94
N ILE A 159 16.06 -4.83 14.18
CA ILE A 159 15.89 -3.75 15.15
C ILE A 159 16.95 -3.91 16.24
N PRO A 160 17.82 -2.91 16.46
CA PRO A 160 18.75 -2.94 17.58
C PRO A 160 18.01 -2.76 18.89
N VAL A 161 18.17 -3.71 19.80
CA VAL A 161 17.64 -3.67 21.17
C VAL A 161 18.81 -3.50 22.12
N VAL A 162 18.77 -2.47 22.96
CA VAL A 162 19.79 -2.22 23.97
C VAL A 162 19.37 -2.91 25.26
N ASP A 163 20.16 -3.90 25.69
CA ASP A 163 19.97 -4.58 26.96
C ASP A 163 21.18 -4.30 27.88
N GLN A 164 21.13 -4.76 29.16
CA GLN A 164 22.18 -4.54 30.15
C GLN A 164 23.53 -5.16 29.75
N ASP A 165 23.51 -6.20 28.90
CA ASP A 165 24.69 -6.95 28.46
C ASP A 165 25.22 -6.47 27.07
N GLY A 166 24.60 -5.47 26.44
CA GLY A 166 25.05 -4.93 25.15
C GLY A 166 23.92 -4.65 24.15
N ILE A 167 24.27 -4.59 22.85
CA ILE A 167 23.33 -4.37 21.76
C ILE A 167 22.98 -5.72 21.15
N GLY A 168 21.74 -6.15 21.32
CA GLY A 168 21.12 -7.27 20.61
C GLY A 168 20.45 -6.81 19.31
N ILE A 169 20.18 -7.75 18.41
CA ILE A 169 19.39 -7.50 17.20
C ILE A 169 18.16 -8.39 17.25
N GLU A 170 16.99 -7.78 17.21
CA GLU A 170 15.71 -8.46 17.05
C GLU A 170 15.23 -8.32 15.61
N TYR A 171 14.83 -9.43 14.99
CA TYR A 171 14.29 -9.43 13.62
C TYR A 171 12.78 -9.37 13.66
N LYS A 172 12.21 -8.36 13.00
CA LYS A 172 10.77 -8.19 12.89
C LYS A 172 10.31 -8.44 11.45
N PRO A 173 9.41 -9.42 11.21
CA PRO A 173 8.91 -9.70 9.88
C PRO A 173 8.05 -8.54 9.37
N PHE A 174 8.14 -8.28 8.06
CA PHE A 174 7.32 -7.34 7.33
C PHE A 174 6.94 -7.89 5.96
N GLY A 175 5.90 -7.36 5.36
CA GLY A 175 5.38 -7.79 4.06
C GLY A 175 3.89 -8.08 4.11
N VAL A 176 3.45 -9.03 3.29
CA VAL A 176 2.07 -9.51 3.22
C VAL A 176 1.94 -10.76 4.07
N GLU A 177 1.13 -10.68 5.12
CA GLU A 177 0.86 -11.75 6.07
C GLU A 177 -0.61 -12.12 6.00
N MET A 178 -0.90 -13.40 5.94
CA MET A 178 -2.25 -13.95 5.96
C MET A 178 -2.29 -15.19 6.81
N ASN A 179 -3.24 -15.22 7.73
CA ASN A 179 -3.54 -16.37 8.57
C ASN A 179 -5.06 -16.56 8.56
N PHE A 180 -5.53 -17.76 8.24
CA PHE A 180 -6.95 -18.02 8.22
C PHE A 180 -7.28 -19.47 8.57
N THR A 181 -8.48 -19.66 9.11
CA THR A 181 -9.06 -20.97 9.40
C THR A 181 -10.43 -21.04 8.76
N PRO A 182 -10.60 -21.81 7.68
CA PRO A 182 -11.91 -22.02 7.06
C PRO A 182 -12.64 -23.15 7.73
N THR A 183 -13.97 -23.04 7.83
CA THR A 183 -14.84 -24.15 8.27
C THR A 183 -16.02 -24.24 7.32
N VAL A 184 -16.11 -25.31 6.54
CA VAL A 184 -17.26 -25.56 5.67
C VAL A 184 -18.41 -26.08 6.53
N VAL A 185 -19.49 -25.31 6.59
CA VAL A 185 -20.66 -25.58 7.46
C VAL A 185 -21.69 -26.45 6.74
N ASP A 186 -22.07 -26.06 5.52
CA ASP A 186 -23.08 -26.76 4.74
C ASP A 186 -22.81 -26.56 3.24
N GLY A 187 -22.38 -27.63 2.57
CA GLY A 187 -22.17 -27.73 1.14
C GLY A 187 -21.37 -26.60 0.47
N SER A 188 -21.88 -25.38 0.52
CA SER A 188 -21.26 -24.19 -0.10
C SER A 188 -20.99 -23.04 0.87
N THR A 189 -21.48 -23.12 2.11
CA THR A 189 -21.31 -22.07 3.12
C THR A 189 -20.02 -22.28 3.90
N ILE A 190 -19.17 -21.27 3.93
CA ILE A 190 -17.84 -21.29 4.52
C ILE A 190 -17.77 -20.22 5.62
N ASN A 191 -17.49 -20.64 6.84
CA ASN A 191 -17.14 -19.75 7.93
C ASN A 191 -15.62 -19.55 7.92
N LEU A 192 -15.17 -18.30 7.95
CA LEU A 192 -13.79 -17.90 7.83
C LEU A 192 -13.37 -17.07 9.03
N VAL A 193 -12.39 -17.56 9.78
CA VAL A 193 -11.66 -16.75 10.76
C VAL A 193 -10.40 -16.25 10.05
N ILE A 194 -10.25 -14.94 9.91
CA ILE A 194 -9.22 -14.31 9.09
C ILE A 194 -8.42 -13.33 9.95
N ASN A 195 -7.10 -13.40 9.83
CA ASN A 195 -6.16 -12.37 10.25
C ASN A 195 -5.24 -12.10 9.06
N ALA A 196 -5.31 -10.91 8.51
CA ALA A 196 -4.50 -10.53 7.37
C ALA A 196 -3.89 -9.15 7.57
N ALA A 197 -2.62 -9.01 7.19
CA ALA A 197 -1.89 -7.77 7.33
C ALA A 197 -0.99 -7.50 6.13
N VAL A 198 -0.85 -6.22 5.79
CA VAL A 198 0.16 -5.73 4.86
C VAL A 198 1.01 -4.70 5.61
N SER A 199 2.30 -4.95 5.69
CA SER A 199 3.25 -4.06 6.35
C SER A 199 4.41 -3.71 5.43
N GLY A 200 4.89 -2.48 5.57
CA GLY A 200 6.03 -1.96 4.81
C GLY A 200 6.93 -1.09 5.69
N ILE A 201 8.17 -0.94 5.27
CA ILE A 201 9.13 -0.05 5.93
C ILE A 201 8.85 1.38 5.48
N ASP A 202 8.72 2.30 6.43
CA ASP A 202 8.60 3.74 6.19
C ASP A 202 9.89 4.43 6.63
N PRO A 203 10.78 4.77 5.70
CA PRO A 203 12.03 5.44 6.02
C PRO A 203 11.84 6.91 6.41
N THR A 204 10.69 7.50 6.10
CA THR A 204 10.42 8.94 6.30
C THR A 204 10.17 9.25 7.76
N ASN A 205 9.50 8.35 8.48
CA ASN A 205 9.09 8.51 9.87
C ASN A 205 9.99 7.74 10.87
N GLY A 206 11.28 7.58 10.55
CA GLY A 206 12.23 6.89 11.43
C GLY A 206 12.60 7.70 12.67
N LEU A 207 12.96 6.98 13.74
CA LEU A 207 13.51 7.55 14.97
C LEU A 207 15.02 7.34 15.02
N THR A 208 15.77 8.42 15.28
CA THR A 208 17.21 8.32 15.53
C THR A 208 17.46 8.39 17.03
N ALA A 209 17.98 7.31 17.61
CA ALA A 209 18.36 7.21 19.01
C ALA A 209 19.73 6.56 19.14
N ASN A 210 20.60 7.08 20.02
CA ASN A 210 21.93 6.55 20.32
C ASN A 210 22.82 6.30 19.08
N GLY A 211 22.68 7.13 18.01
CA GLY A 211 23.44 6.98 16.77
C GLY A 211 22.88 5.95 15.78
N PHE A 212 21.78 5.29 16.10
CA PHE A 212 21.07 4.39 15.20
C PHE A 212 19.78 5.02 14.70
N THR A 213 19.54 4.91 13.40
CA THR A 213 18.26 5.32 12.79
C THR A 213 17.41 4.06 12.56
N VAL A 214 16.28 3.99 13.25
CA VAL A 214 15.30 2.90 13.10
C VAL A 214 14.13 3.44 12.30
N SER A 215 13.85 2.82 11.14
CA SER A 215 12.71 3.17 10.30
C SER A 215 11.40 2.78 10.97
N ALA A 216 10.35 3.56 10.72
CA ALA A 216 8.99 3.20 11.14
C ALA A 216 8.42 2.08 10.26
N PHE A 217 7.35 1.44 10.75
CA PHE A 217 6.57 0.47 9.98
C PHE A 217 5.17 1.02 9.74
N SER A 218 4.75 1.01 8.50
CA SER A 218 3.33 1.16 8.16
C SER A 218 2.69 -0.22 8.15
N ARG A 219 1.54 -0.41 8.85
CA ARG A 219 0.83 -1.69 8.93
C ARG A 219 -0.68 -1.46 8.72
N ARG A 220 -1.27 -2.23 7.83
CA ARG A 220 -2.71 -2.35 7.62
C ARG A 220 -3.09 -3.76 8.00
N GLU A 221 -3.96 -3.91 8.98
CA GLU A 221 -4.32 -5.21 9.54
C GLU A 221 -5.82 -5.30 9.71
N VAL A 222 -6.35 -6.48 9.45
CA VAL A 222 -7.74 -6.82 9.70
C VAL A 222 -7.82 -8.19 10.35
N THR A 223 -8.59 -8.29 11.44
CA THR A 223 -8.94 -9.54 12.10
C THR A 223 -10.45 -9.60 12.22
N THR A 224 -11.06 -10.62 11.62
CA THR A 224 -12.51 -10.76 11.60
C THR A 224 -12.93 -12.20 11.39
N THR A 225 -14.20 -12.48 11.68
CA THR A 225 -14.87 -13.74 11.34
C THR A 225 -16.06 -13.43 10.46
N VAL A 226 -16.13 -14.06 9.29
CA VAL A 226 -17.20 -13.86 8.31
C VAL A 226 -17.70 -15.19 7.80
N GLU A 227 -18.98 -15.22 7.40
CA GLU A 227 -19.61 -16.35 6.76
C GLU A 227 -20.05 -15.93 5.36
N MET A 228 -19.69 -16.72 4.36
CA MET A 228 -19.99 -16.47 2.96
C MET A 228 -20.05 -17.73 2.15
N ARG A 229 -20.62 -17.65 0.95
CA ARG A 229 -20.70 -18.78 0.03
C ARG A 229 -19.46 -18.87 -0.84
N ASP A 230 -19.27 -20.04 -1.41
CA ASP A 230 -18.23 -20.29 -2.41
C ASP A 230 -18.33 -19.30 -3.58
N GLY A 231 -17.20 -18.62 -3.89
CA GLY A 231 -17.10 -17.62 -4.95
C GLY A 231 -17.71 -16.25 -4.64
N GLU A 232 -18.36 -16.04 -3.49
CA GLU A 232 -18.84 -14.71 -3.10
C GLU A 232 -17.70 -13.82 -2.62
N SER A 233 -17.73 -12.55 -3.02
CA SER A 233 -16.77 -11.54 -2.57
C SER A 233 -17.43 -10.59 -1.58
N PHE A 234 -16.73 -10.30 -0.49
CA PHE A 234 -17.21 -9.38 0.54
C PHE A 234 -16.11 -8.40 0.97
N ALA A 235 -16.47 -7.12 1.06
CA ALA A 235 -15.55 -6.10 1.60
C ALA A 235 -15.60 -6.16 3.13
N ILE A 236 -14.55 -6.69 3.76
CA ILE A 236 -14.48 -6.88 5.22
C ILE A 236 -13.98 -5.67 5.96
N ALA A 237 -13.24 -4.77 5.29
CA ALA A 237 -12.76 -3.53 5.87
C ALA A 237 -12.62 -2.45 4.80
N GLY A 238 -12.74 -1.20 5.24
CA GLY A 238 -12.50 -0.02 4.40
C GLY A 238 -12.11 1.17 5.26
N LEU A 239 -11.29 2.06 4.70
CA LEU A 239 -10.89 3.32 5.29
C LEU A 239 -10.98 4.40 4.22
N LEU A 240 -11.59 5.52 4.56
CA LEU A 240 -11.49 6.77 3.82
C LEU A 240 -10.98 7.82 4.79
N GLN A 241 -9.78 8.34 4.52
CA GLN A 241 -9.15 9.40 5.28
C GLN A 241 -8.93 10.59 4.34
N ASP A 242 -9.27 11.78 4.80
CA ASP A 242 -9.12 13.03 4.05
C ASP A 242 -8.55 14.09 5.00
N ASP A 243 -7.25 14.30 4.89
CA ASP A 243 -6.53 15.29 5.69
C ASP A 243 -6.36 16.56 4.86
N PHE A 244 -6.88 17.65 5.40
CA PHE A 244 -6.89 18.95 4.76
C PHE A 244 -6.16 19.96 5.63
N ARG A 245 -5.23 20.70 5.03
CA ARG A 245 -4.51 21.79 5.66
C ARG A 245 -4.53 23.01 4.74
N ASP A 246 -4.95 24.13 5.28
CA ASP A 246 -4.92 25.43 4.63
C ASP A 246 -4.21 26.42 5.56
N LEU A 247 -3.07 26.93 5.10
CA LEU A 247 -2.26 27.90 5.83
C LEU A 247 -2.19 29.20 5.01
N ASN A 248 -2.79 30.24 5.55
CA ASN A 248 -2.79 31.57 4.96
C ASN A 248 -1.93 32.50 5.80
N GLY A 249 -0.87 33.06 5.24
CA GLY A 249 -0.04 34.09 5.80
C GLY A 249 -0.25 35.40 5.07
N GLN A 250 -0.32 36.54 5.77
CA GLN A 250 -0.38 37.84 5.11
C GLN A 250 0.38 38.90 5.90
N VAL A 251 0.90 39.88 5.15
CA VAL A 251 1.46 41.08 5.81
C VAL A 251 0.30 41.94 6.28
N PRO A 252 0.24 42.28 7.59
CA PRO A 252 -0.85 43.10 8.13
C PRO A 252 -1.04 44.39 7.32
N TRP A 253 -2.29 44.73 7.05
CA TRP A 253 -2.79 45.90 6.29
C TRP A 253 -2.51 45.82 4.77
N LEU A 254 -1.31 45.43 4.33
CA LEU A 254 -0.99 45.31 2.91
C LEU A 254 -1.74 44.15 2.27
N GLY A 255 -1.90 43.04 2.99
CA GLY A 255 -2.66 41.87 2.53
C GLY A 255 -4.15 42.14 2.33
N ASP A 256 -4.69 43.21 2.95
CA ASP A 256 -6.12 43.54 2.85
C ASP A 256 -6.47 44.49 1.69
N ILE A 257 -5.45 45.00 1.00
CA ILE A 257 -5.67 45.93 -0.13
C ILE A 257 -6.30 45.17 -1.31
N PRO A 258 -7.43 45.63 -1.86
CA PRO A 258 -8.03 45.04 -3.04
C PRO A 258 -7.04 44.99 -4.23
N VAL A 259 -6.98 43.84 -4.91
CA VAL A 259 -6.10 43.54 -6.06
C VAL A 259 -4.60 43.45 -5.69
N LEU A 260 -4.05 44.43 -5.00
CA LEU A 260 -2.62 44.44 -4.61
C LEU A 260 -2.32 43.50 -3.42
N GLY A 261 -3.30 43.23 -2.59
CA GLY A 261 -3.12 42.36 -1.40
C GLY A 261 -2.66 40.93 -1.75
N ALA A 262 -2.93 40.44 -2.97
CA ALA A 262 -2.44 39.14 -3.42
C ALA A 262 -0.88 39.07 -3.46
N LEU A 263 -0.17 40.21 -3.62
CA LEU A 263 1.28 40.28 -3.61
C LEU A 263 1.87 40.27 -2.17
N PHE A 264 1.04 40.32 -1.15
CA PHE A 264 1.41 40.35 0.27
C PHE A 264 0.79 39.23 1.07
N ARG A 265 0.31 38.18 0.38
CA ARG A 265 -0.24 36.96 0.95
C ARG A 265 0.54 35.75 0.49
N SER A 266 0.66 34.76 1.38
CA SER A 266 1.02 33.40 1.01
C SER A 266 -0.16 32.49 1.30
N ALA A 267 -0.38 31.52 0.45
CA ALA A 267 -1.34 30.46 0.65
C ALA A 267 -0.66 29.12 0.43
N GLU A 268 -0.77 28.25 1.39
CA GLU A 268 -0.34 26.86 1.29
C GLU A 268 -1.58 25.97 1.49
N TYR A 269 -1.90 25.22 0.47
CA TYR A 269 -2.99 24.27 0.45
C TYR A 269 -2.41 22.87 0.33
N GLU A 270 -2.71 21.99 1.29
CA GLU A 270 -2.31 20.59 1.26
C GLU A 270 -3.53 19.72 1.54
N ARG A 271 -3.70 18.71 0.70
CA ARG A 271 -4.77 17.74 0.86
C ARG A 271 -4.23 16.35 0.57
N ASP A 272 -4.30 15.49 1.57
CA ASP A 272 -3.90 14.09 1.51
C ASP A 272 -5.13 13.21 1.72
N GLN A 273 -5.44 12.42 0.71
CA GLN A 273 -6.54 11.45 0.74
C GLN A 273 -5.99 10.05 0.68
N SER A 274 -6.46 9.19 1.56
CA SER A 274 -6.16 7.75 1.56
C SER A 274 -7.46 6.96 1.56
N GLU A 275 -7.58 6.05 0.60
CA GLU A 275 -8.70 5.13 0.46
C GLU A 275 -8.15 3.70 0.53
N LEU A 276 -8.64 2.90 1.47
CA LEU A 276 -8.28 1.48 1.62
C LEU A 276 -9.56 0.64 1.56
N VAL A 277 -9.50 -0.45 0.81
CA VAL A 277 -10.54 -1.48 0.78
C VAL A 277 -9.89 -2.86 0.87
N ILE A 278 -10.43 -3.72 1.73
CA ILE A 278 -10.00 -5.10 1.88
C ILE A 278 -11.19 -6.01 1.53
N ILE A 279 -11.00 -6.80 0.48
CA ILE A 279 -12.01 -7.71 -0.07
C ILE A 279 -11.51 -9.13 0.11
N VAL A 280 -12.41 -10.04 0.49
CA VAL A 280 -12.15 -11.48 0.61
C VAL A 280 -13.08 -12.26 -0.30
N THR A 281 -12.56 -13.37 -0.84
CA THR A 281 -13.29 -14.30 -1.69
C THR A 281 -12.81 -15.73 -1.39
N PRO A 282 -13.63 -16.59 -0.79
CA PRO A 282 -13.32 -18.01 -0.62
C PRO A 282 -13.72 -18.80 -1.86
N HIS A 283 -12.96 -19.85 -2.15
CA HIS A 283 -13.27 -20.82 -3.18
C HIS A 283 -13.09 -22.24 -2.65
N LEU A 284 -14.06 -23.11 -2.90
CA LEU A 284 -13.89 -24.55 -2.72
C LEU A 284 -13.03 -25.10 -3.86
N VAL A 285 -11.91 -25.71 -3.53
CA VAL A 285 -10.95 -26.18 -4.53
C VAL A 285 -10.64 -27.67 -4.36
N THR A 286 -10.33 -28.32 -5.47
CA THR A 286 -9.84 -29.70 -5.49
C THR A 286 -8.42 -29.75 -6.02
N PRO A 287 -7.54 -30.60 -5.45
CA PRO A 287 -6.18 -30.76 -5.98
C PRO A 287 -6.17 -31.21 -7.43
N THR A 288 -5.29 -30.63 -8.24
CA THR A 288 -5.08 -31.02 -9.62
C THR A 288 -3.68 -31.62 -9.83
N ARG A 289 -3.44 -32.24 -10.97
CA ARG A 289 -2.11 -32.79 -11.29
C ARG A 289 -1.12 -31.66 -11.57
N GLY A 290 0.13 -31.83 -11.10
CA GLY A 290 1.15 -30.78 -11.20
C GLY A 290 1.48 -30.34 -12.64
N GLU A 291 1.25 -31.22 -13.63
CA GLU A 291 1.44 -30.90 -15.06
C GLU A 291 0.47 -29.83 -15.59
N ALA A 292 -0.65 -29.63 -14.91
CA ALA A 292 -1.65 -28.62 -15.26
C ALA A 292 -1.33 -27.23 -14.63
N LEU A 293 -0.31 -27.17 -13.74
CA LEU A 293 0.06 -25.94 -13.05
C LEU A 293 1.23 -25.26 -13.76
N ALA A 294 1.03 -24.03 -14.21
CA ALA A 294 2.05 -23.22 -14.84
C ALA A 294 2.84 -22.41 -13.81
N LEU A 295 4.16 -22.42 -13.91
CA LEU A 295 5.02 -21.62 -13.08
C LEU A 295 5.25 -20.22 -13.70
N PRO A 296 5.41 -19.16 -12.90
CA PRO A 296 5.77 -17.83 -13.42
C PRO A 296 7.08 -17.85 -14.22
N THR A 297 8.01 -18.75 -13.89
CA THR A 297 9.29 -18.94 -14.57
C THR A 297 9.15 -19.55 -15.98
N ASP A 298 8.05 -20.25 -16.25
CA ASP A 298 7.82 -20.87 -17.55
C ASP A 298 7.53 -19.83 -18.65
N ARG A 299 7.16 -18.63 -18.25
CA ARG A 299 6.87 -17.50 -19.14
C ARG A 299 8.11 -16.75 -19.61
N VAL A 300 9.20 -16.83 -18.84
CA VAL A 300 10.42 -16.07 -19.11
C VAL A 300 11.50 -17.04 -19.56
N ARG A 301 11.86 -16.99 -20.83
CA ARG A 301 13.03 -17.69 -21.32
C ARG A 301 14.25 -16.82 -21.01
N ALA A 302 15.24 -17.40 -20.33
CA ALA A 302 16.53 -16.75 -20.15
C ALA A 302 17.14 -16.44 -21.53
N PRO A 303 17.66 -15.23 -21.78
CA PRO A 303 18.31 -14.88 -23.02
C PRO A 303 19.59 -15.75 -23.19
N SER A 304 19.90 -16.11 -24.41
CA SER A 304 21.19 -16.68 -24.73
C SER A 304 22.29 -15.64 -24.57
N GLU A 305 23.55 -16.05 -24.42
CA GLU A 305 24.68 -15.12 -24.32
C GLU A 305 24.74 -14.15 -25.51
N SER A 306 24.42 -14.61 -26.72
CA SER A 306 24.37 -13.77 -27.91
C SER A 306 23.19 -12.76 -27.87
N GLU A 307 22.04 -13.12 -27.33
CA GLU A 307 20.89 -12.23 -27.18
C GLU A 307 21.18 -11.18 -26.12
N LEU A 308 21.86 -11.53 -25.02
CA LEU A 308 22.23 -10.61 -23.95
C LEU A 308 23.33 -9.63 -24.37
N PHE A 309 24.49 -10.18 -24.89
CA PHE A 309 25.67 -9.35 -25.11
C PHE A 309 25.68 -8.66 -26.48
N LEU A 310 25.09 -9.29 -27.53
CA LEU A 310 25.10 -8.71 -28.88
C LEU A 310 23.88 -7.84 -29.17
N PHE A 311 22.71 -8.21 -28.65
CA PHE A 311 21.45 -7.53 -28.92
C PHE A 311 20.88 -6.77 -27.72
N GLY A 312 21.50 -6.84 -26.53
CA GLY A 312 21.03 -6.18 -25.31
C GLY A 312 19.63 -6.62 -24.84
N ARG A 313 19.19 -7.82 -25.24
CA ARG A 313 17.86 -8.32 -24.88
C ARG A 313 17.90 -8.95 -23.50
N VAL A 314 17.04 -8.49 -22.62
CA VAL A 314 16.90 -9.00 -21.24
C VAL A 314 16.02 -10.25 -21.19
N GLN A 315 15.23 -10.50 -22.25
CA GLN A 315 14.40 -11.69 -22.41
C GLN A 315 14.71 -12.36 -23.75
N GLY A 316 14.78 -13.69 -23.76
CA GLY A 316 14.99 -14.48 -24.98
C GLY A 316 13.88 -14.22 -26.00
N GLY A 317 14.27 -13.92 -27.24
CA GLY A 317 13.35 -13.68 -28.35
C GLY A 317 12.71 -14.99 -28.81
N GLY A 318 11.42 -15.13 -28.62
CA GLY A 318 10.61 -16.28 -28.97
C GLY A 318 9.86 -16.79 -27.75
N GLY A 319 8.55 -16.57 -27.70
CA GLY A 319 7.71 -17.14 -26.65
C GLY A 319 7.87 -18.66 -26.61
N PRO A 320 7.70 -19.28 -25.44
CA PRO A 320 7.73 -20.73 -25.32
C PRO A 320 6.74 -21.34 -26.31
N SER A 321 7.15 -22.41 -27.00
CA SER A 321 6.31 -23.16 -27.95
C SER A 321 5.67 -24.36 -27.26
N GLY A 322 4.48 -24.76 -27.69
CA GLY A 322 3.72 -25.84 -27.08
C GLY A 322 2.82 -25.40 -25.91
N ALA A 323 2.51 -26.29 -24.97
CA ALA A 323 1.65 -26.02 -23.81
C ALA A 323 2.14 -24.83 -22.97
N ALA A 324 3.45 -24.66 -22.79
CA ALA A 324 4.07 -23.51 -22.15
C ALA A 324 3.79 -22.18 -22.90
N GLY A 325 3.66 -22.24 -24.23
CA GLY A 325 3.31 -21.08 -25.06
C GLY A 325 1.85 -20.67 -24.96
N GLU A 326 0.95 -21.60 -24.78
CA GLU A 326 -0.47 -21.32 -24.52
C GLU A 326 -0.65 -20.69 -23.14
N VAL A 327 0.04 -21.22 -22.15
CA VAL A 327 0.04 -20.66 -20.79
C VAL A 327 0.63 -19.23 -20.78
N ALA A 328 1.70 -18.96 -21.54
CA ALA A 328 2.28 -17.62 -21.63
C ALA A 328 1.35 -16.58 -22.27
N ARG A 329 0.31 -17.01 -23.00
CA ARG A 329 -0.71 -16.15 -23.62
C ARG A 329 -1.93 -15.94 -22.72
N GLN A 330 -2.05 -16.71 -21.64
CA GLN A 330 -3.14 -16.51 -20.69
C GLN A 330 -3.00 -15.18 -19.96
N ASP A 331 -4.12 -14.46 -19.84
CA ASP A 331 -4.18 -13.24 -19.07
C ASP A 331 -4.25 -13.58 -17.58
N PHE A 332 -3.20 -13.23 -16.84
CA PHE A 332 -3.09 -13.48 -15.40
C PHE A 332 -3.58 -12.31 -14.55
N ALA A 333 -4.40 -11.43 -15.10
CA ALA A 333 -5.17 -10.46 -14.35
C ALA A 333 -6.26 -11.12 -13.48
N SER A 334 -6.52 -12.42 -13.70
CA SER A 334 -7.41 -13.23 -12.86
C SER A 334 -6.63 -13.95 -11.74
N PRO A 335 -7.27 -14.23 -10.60
CA PRO A 335 -6.64 -14.88 -9.46
C PRO A 335 -6.03 -16.24 -9.84
N TYR A 336 -4.82 -16.50 -9.33
CA TYR A 336 -4.17 -17.80 -9.47
C TYR A 336 -4.94 -18.85 -8.67
N GLY A 337 -5.74 -19.60 -9.34
CA GLY A 337 -6.48 -20.73 -8.81
C GLY A 337 -7.45 -21.18 -9.90
N TYR A 338 -7.32 -22.42 -10.35
CA TYR A 338 -8.29 -22.99 -11.27
C TYR A 338 -9.59 -23.21 -10.50
N VAL A 339 -10.58 -22.35 -10.74
CA VAL A 339 -11.97 -22.64 -10.43
C VAL A 339 -12.46 -23.51 -11.58
N MET A 340 -12.77 -24.76 -11.34
CA MET A 340 -13.48 -25.59 -12.31
C MET A 340 -14.97 -25.25 -12.19
N GLU A 341 -15.58 -24.79 -13.29
CA GLU A 341 -17.02 -24.75 -13.46
C GLU A 341 -17.61 -26.16 -13.44
#